data_02ab2dbdf42953b2e626dfa921b9d0d9
#
_entry.id   02ab2dbdf42953b2e626dfa921b9d0d9
#
_cell.length_a   1.000
_cell.length_b   1.000
_cell.length_c   1.000
_cell.angle_alpha   90.00
_cell.angle_beta   90.00
_cell.angle_gamma   90.00
#
_symmetry.space_group_name_H-M   'P 1'
#
loop_
_entity.id
_entity.type
_entity.pdbx_description
1 polymer ?
#
loop_
_entity_poly.entity_id
_entity_poly.type
_entity_poly.pdbx_seq_one_letter_code
_entity_poly.pdbx_strand_id
1 'polypeptide(L)'
;GNTKLSAAQKTLLNADSKGQDRVNFLRGARSKENGTSFRVRDSVQGDIVNSGIWYVDAPASNYAFAGYKAFSSAHRDRLPMIYVGGNDGMLHGFSAVNGQEQIAYVPKGLIADLPQLSAPSYTHRYFVDGSPFTGDLKVGAGNAAADWRTYLVGTLAAGGKGYFVLDVTQPGNKSGAASSTFATGNAATLVVLDRTLNASAAVA
;
A
#
# COMPACT_ATOMS: atom_id res chain seq x y z
N GLY A 1 5.07 15.33 -14.77
CA GLY A 1 5.75 14.29 -13.98
C GLY A 1 5.15 14.16 -12.60
N ASN A 2 5.29 13.00 -11.95
CA ASN A 2 4.78 12.79 -10.60
C ASN A 2 5.58 13.60 -9.57
N THR A 3 4.96 14.61 -8.95
CA THR A 3 5.59 15.50 -7.97
C THR A 3 5.80 14.84 -6.61
N LYS A 4 5.24 13.64 -6.38
CA LYS A 4 5.30 12.92 -5.11
C LYS A 4 6.50 11.98 -4.98
N LEU A 5 7.14 11.62 -6.10
CA LEU A 5 8.38 10.86 -6.09
C LEU A 5 9.58 11.79 -5.85
N SER A 6 10.53 11.36 -5.02
CA SER A 6 11.81 12.05 -4.85
C SER A 6 12.63 12.05 -6.15
N ALA A 7 13.62 12.93 -6.25
CA ALA A 7 14.53 12.94 -7.40
C ALA A 7 15.23 11.58 -7.59
N ALA A 8 15.74 10.98 -6.51
CA ALA A 8 16.37 9.66 -6.54
C ALA A 8 15.41 8.56 -7.03
N GLN A 9 14.17 8.53 -6.55
CA GLN A 9 13.17 7.57 -7.00
C GLN A 9 12.85 7.75 -8.50
N LYS A 10 12.75 8.98 -8.98
CA LYS A 10 12.56 9.26 -10.41
C LYS A 10 13.73 8.76 -11.24
N THR A 11 14.96 8.95 -10.78
CA THR A 11 16.17 8.44 -11.44
C THR A 11 16.14 6.93 -11.57
N LEU A 12 15.81 6.21 -10.49
CA LEU A 12 15.68 4.74 -10.49
C LEU A 12 14.64 4.25 -11.51
N LEU A 13 13.47 4.87 -11.53
CA LEU A 13 12.39 4.50 -12.46
C LEU A 13 12.68 4.88 -13.92
N ASN A 14 13.55 5.85 -14.15
CA ASN A 14 13.86 6.42 -15.47
C ASN A 14 15.25 6.00 -16.02
N ALA A 15 15.87 4.98 -15.47
CA ALA A 15 17.23 4.56 -15.86
C ALA A 15 17.38 4.25 -17.37
N ASP A 16 16.29 3.84 -18.03
CA ASP A 16 16.21 3.55 -19.47
C ASP A 16 15.38 4.59 -20.25
N SER A 17 15.18 5.78 -19.69
CA SER A 17 14.37 6.89 -20.25
C SER A 17 12.85 6.58 -20.40
N LYS A 18 12.35 5.49 -19.78
CA LYS A 18 10.95 5.07 -19.85
C LYS A 18 10.16 5.34 -18.53
N GLY A 19 10.70 6.18 -17.64
CA GLY A 19 10.17 6.33 -16.28
C GLY A 19 8.70 6.74 -16.21
N GLN A 20 8.25 7.67 -17.06
CA GLN A 20 6.83 8.09 -17.06
C GLN A 20 5.92 6.96 -17.56
N ASP A 21 6.31 6.32 -18.66
CA ASP A 21 5.54 5.19 -19.23
C ASP A 21 5.52 4.01 -18.25
N ARG A 22 6.61 3.77 -17.52
CA ARG A 22 6.69 2.75 -16.47
C ARG A 22 5.73 3.04 -15.32
N VAL A 23 5.66 4.27 -14.83
CA VAL A 23 4.69 4.65 -13.80
C VAL A 23 3.26 4.42 -14.30
N ASN A 24 2.97 4.77 -15.55
CA ASN A 24 1.66 4.53 -16.15
C ASN A 24 1.36 3.02 -16.26
N PHE A 25 2.35 2.22 -16.71
CA PHE A 25 2.25 0.76 -16.77
C PHE A 25 1.94 0.15 -15.39
N LEU A 26 2.69 0.53 -14.35
CA LEU A 26 2.46 0.06 -12.97
C LEU A 26 1.06 0.46 -12.45
N ARG A 27 0.52 1.58 -12.91
CA ARG A 27 -0.83 2.03 -12.61
C ARG A 27 -1.92 1.42 -13.49
N GLY A 28 -1.60 0.42 -14.28
CA GLY A 28 -2.55 -0.33 -15.08
C GLY A 28 -2.65 0.06 -16.55
N ALA A 29 -1.91 1.08 -17.03
CA ALA A 29 -1.93 1.40 -18.45
C ALA A 29 -1.29 0.30 -19.30
N ARG A 30 -1.96 -0.07 -20.40
CA ARG A 30 -1.52 -1.15 -21.31
C ARG A 30 -0.97 -0.65 -22.65
N SER A 31 -0.97 0.66 -22.88
CA SER A 31 -0.61 1.26 -24.18
C SER A 31 0.82 0.98 -24.66
N LYS A 32 1.72 0.57 -23.76
CA LYS A 32 3.11 0.23 -24.06
C LYS A 32 3.40 -1.27 -23.96
N GLU A 33 2.39 -2.11 -23.74
CA GLU A 33 2.49 -3.56 -23.69
C GLU A 33 2.58 -4.14 -25.12
N ASN A 34 3.76 -4.12 -25.71
CA ASN A 34 4.01 -4.60 -27.07
C ASN A 34 5.13 -5.65 -27.16
N GLY A 35 5.62 -6.14 -26.00
CA GLY A 35 6.70 -7.12 -25.94
C GLY A 35 8.09 -6.56 -26.24
N THR A 36 8.19 -5.31 -26.67
CA THR A 36 9.46 -4.61 -26.96
C THR A 36 9.72 -3.48 -25.99
N SER A 37 8.75 -2.60 -25.81
CA SER A 37 8.86 -1.50 -24.85
C SER A 37 8.65 -1.98 -23.42
N PHE A 38 7.52 -2.64 -23.19
CA PHE A 38 7.18 -3.31 -21.94
C PHE A 38 6.59 -4.69 -22.24
N ARG A 39 6.68 -5.59 -21.26
CA ARG A 39 6.06 -6.91 -21.35
C ARG A 39 4.55 -6.80 -21.53
N VAL A 40 3.96 -7.78 -22.19
CA VAL A 40 2.52 -7.99 -22.23
C VAL A 40 2.12 -8.71 -20.94
N ARG A 41 1.06 -8.24 -20.27
CA ARG A 41 0.52 -8.84 -19.05
C ARG A 41 -0.81 -9.54 -19.34
N ASP A 42 -1.03 -10.68 -18.76
CA ASP A 42 -2.36 -11.32 -18.75
C ASP A 42 -3.31 -10.54 -17.83
N SER A 43 -2.85 -10.21 -16.62
CA SER A 43 -3.57 -9.39 -15.63
C SER A 43 -2.80 -8.13 -15.31
N VAL A 44 -3.52 -7.04 -15.01
CA VAL A 44 -2.95 -5.79 -14.51
C VAL A 44 -2.45 -5.96 -13.08
N GLN A 45 -3.24 -6.63 -12.24
CA GLN A 45 -2.84 -6.98 -10.88
C GLN A 45 -1.86 -8.16 -10.91
N GLY A 46 -0.82 -8.07 -10.09
CA GLY A 46 0.11 -9.18 -9.89
C GLY A 46 -0.52 -10.35 -9.16
N ASP A 47 0.10 -11.49 -9.28
CA ASP A 47 -0.29 -12.68 -8.54
C ASP A 47 -0.12 -12.48 -7.03
N ILE A 48 -0.98 -13.12 -6.27
CA ILE A 48 -0.96 -13.17 -4.81
C ILE A 48 -0.57 -14.60 -4.44
N VAL A 49 0.64 -14.79 -3.87
CA VAL A 49 1.16 -16.13 -3.59
C VAL A 49 1.12 -16.45 -2.09
N ASN A 50 1.90 -15.73 -1.27
CA ASN A 50 1.98 -16.00 0.16
C ASN A 50 1.23 -14.98 1.02
N SER A 51 0.85 -13.83 0.45
CA SER A 51 0.08 -12.83 1.19
C SER A 51 -1.31 -13.32 1.50
N GLY A 52 -1.65 -13.42 2.78
CA GLY A 52 -3.03 -13.63 3.22
C GLY A 52 -3.86 -12.36 3.06
N ILE A 53 -5.16 -12.55 2.91
CA ILE A 53 -6.15 -11.46 2.88
C ILE A 53 -6.42 -10.99 4.31
N TRP A 54 -6.41 -9.67 4.53
CA TRP A 54 -6.74 -9.07 5.82
C TRP A 54 -7.95 -8.14 5.71
N TYR A 55 -9.01 -8.48 6.42
CA TYR A 55 -10.24 -7.69 6.48
C TYR A 55 -10.23 -6.73 7.66
N VAL A 56 -10.64 -5.48 7.42
CA VAL A 56 -10.69 -4.41 8.43
C VAL A 56 -12.03 -3.69 8.33
N ASP A 57 -12.81 -3.73 9.41
CA ASP A 57 -14.06 -2.97 9.55
C ASP A 57 -13.92 -1.93 10.68
N ALA A 58 -15.03 -1.48 11.24
CA ALA A 58 -15.07 -0.57 12.37
C ALA A 58 -14.22 -1.08 13.56
N PRO A 59 -13.57 -0.18 14.33
CA PRO A 59 -12.78 -0.58 15.49
C PRO A 59 -13.62 -1.34 16.52
N ALA A 60 -13.21 -2.56 16.88
CA ALA A 60 -13.97 -3.48 17.74
C ALA A 60 -13.14 -4.18 18.83
N SER A 61 -11.96 -3.66 19.17
CA SER A 61 -11.00 -4.32 20.08
C SER A 61 -11.41 -4.30 21.56
N ASN A 62 -12.46 -3.59 21.93
CA ASN A 62 -12.97 -3.48 23.32
C ASN A 62 -11.91 -3.07 24.37
N TYR A 63 -10.94 -2.23 23.99
CA TYR A 63 -9.93 -1.76 24.93
C TYR A 63 -10.55 -0.90 26.03
N ALA A 64 -10.17 -1.17 27.28
CA ALA A 64 -10.58 -0.39 28.45
C ALA A 64 -9.88 0.98 28.59
N PHE A 65 -8.96 1.30 27.68
CA PHE A 65 -8.18 2.55 27.71
C PHE A 65 -9.04 3.76 27.35
N ALA A 66 -8.75 4.88 28.00
CA ALA A 66 -9.46 6.13 27.79
C ALA A 66 -9.43 6.57 26.31
N GLY A 67 -10.58 7.04 25.82
CA GLY A 67 -10.78 7.49 24.44
C GLY A 67 -11.13 6.38 23.44
N TYR A 68 -10.91 5.09 23.75
CA TYR A 68 -11.15 4.02 22.77
C TYR A 68 -12.63 3.89 22.40
N LYS A 69 -13.53 3.93 23.37
CA LYS A 69 -14.98 3.87 23.11
C LYS A 69 -15.44 5.02 22.20
N ALA A 70 -14.91 6.22 22.42
CA ALA A 70 -15.20 7.37 21.55
C ALA A 70 -14.63 7.19 20.15
N PHE A 71 -13.40 6.64 20.01
CA PHE A 71 -12.78 6.29 18.76
C PHE A 71 -13.62 5.26 17.98
N SER A 72 -13.98 4.15 18.62
CA SER A 72 -14.83 3.11 18.01
C SER A 72 -16.17 3.68 17.54
N SER A 73 -16.82 4.51 18.36
CA SER A 73 -18.08 5.16 17.99
C SER A 73 -17.94 6.14 16.83
N ALA A 74 -16.85 6.91 16.77
CA ALA A 74 -16.58 7.86 15.69
C ALA A 74 -16.33 7.16 14.35
N HIS A 75 -15.79 5.94 14.37
CA HIS A 75 -15.46 5.16 13.18
C HIS A 75 -16.41 3.98 12.91
N ARG A 76 -17.58 3.94 13.55
CA ARG A 76 -18.56 2.84 13.39
C ARG A 76 -19.06 2.66 11.95
N ASP A 77 -19.06 3.73 11.16
CA ASP A 77 -19.48 3.75 9.74
C ASP A 77 -18.27 3.71 8.78
N ARG A 78 -17.08 3.38 9.28
CA ARG A 78 -15.85 3.28 8.48
C ARG A 78 -16.07 2.31 7.32
N LEU A 79 -15.55 2.68 6.12
CA LEU A 79 -15.57 1.80 4.95
C LEU A 79 -14.80 0.52 5.28
N PRO A 80 -15.44 -0.66 5.21
CA PRO A 80 -14.71 -1.91 5.40
C PRO A 80 -13.76 -2.15 4.23
N MET A 81 -12.55 -2.59 4.56
CA MET A 81 -11.46 -2.75 3.61
C MET A 81 -10.93 -4.18 3.62
N ILE A 82 -10.43 -4.59 2.47
CA ILE A 82 -9.66 -5.83 2.29
C ILE A 82 -8.26 -5.42 1.84
N TYR A 83 -7.23 -5.84 2.59
CA TYR A 83 -5.83 -5.59 2.25
C TYR A 83 -5.13 -6.89 1.87
N VAL A 84 -4.26 -6.81 0.86
CA VAL A 84 -3.46 -7.94 0.39
C VAL A 84 -2.21 -7.45 -0.34
N GLY A 85 -1.09 -8.14 -0.18
CA GLY A 85 0.13 -7.88 -0.94
C GLY A 85 0.10 -8.56 -2.30
N GLY A 86 0.68 -7.91 -3.31
CA GLY A 86 0.77 -8.41 -4.69
C GLY A 86 2.19 -8.40 -5.24
N ASN A 87 2.46 -9.30 -6.18
CA ASN A 87 3.75 -9.38 -6.87
C ASN A 87 3.88 -8.41 -8.06
N ASP A 88 2.98 -7.44 -8.15
CA ASP A 88 3.13 -6.21 -8.96
C ASP A 88 3.85 -5.07 -8.22
N GLY A 89 4.34 -5.35 -7.01
CA GLY A 89 5.10 -4.42 -6.20
C GLY A 89 4.28 -3.59 -5.23
N MET A 90 3.01 -3.94 -4.99
CA MET A 90 2.09 -3.11 -4.22
C MET A 90 1.39 -3.88 -3.10
N LEU A 91 1.11 -3.17 -2.00
CA LEU A 91 0.03 -3.53 -1.10
C LEU A 91 -1.25 -2.91 -1.66
N HIS A 92 -2.25 -3.72 -1.92
CA HIS A 92 -3.56 -3.29 -2.37
C HIS A 92 -4.54 -3.20 -1.20
N GLY A 93 -5.44 -2.22 -1.26
CA GLY A 93 -6.58 -2.12 -0.37
C GLY A 93 -7.85 -1.87 -1.17
N PHE A 94 -8.79 -2.80 -1.07
CA PHE A 94 -10.07 -2.77 -1.77
C PHE A 94 -11.21 -2.50 -0.80
N SER A 95 -12.20 -1.75 -1.25
CA SER A 95 -13.47 -1.64 -0.54
C SER A 95 -14.17 -3.00 -0.49
N ALA A 96 -14.46 -3.49 0.71
CA ALA A 96 -15.21 -4.73 0.89
C ALA A 96 -16.71 -4.60 0.53
N VAL A 97 -17.19 -3.37 0.24
CA VAL A 97 -18.56 -3.11 -0.17
C VAL A 97 -18.75 -3.36 -1.67
N ASN A 98 -17.78 -2.93 -2.49
CA ASN A 98 -17.95 -2.93 -3.96
C ASN A 98 -16.72 -3.43 -4.75
N GLY A 99 -15.65 -3.84 -4.06
CA GLY A 99 -14.43 -4.34 -4.69
C GLY A 99 -13.54 -3.28 -5.34
N GLN A 100 -13.88 -2.00 -5.24
CA GLN A 100 -13.06 -0.94 -5.83
C GLN A 100 -11.77 -0.76 -5.04
N GLU A 101 -10.64 -0.64 -5.75
CA GLU A 101 -9.37 -0.29 -5.16
C GLU A 101 -9.38 1.14 -4.62
N GLN A 102 -9.06 1.27 -3.33
CA GLN A 102 -8.98 2.55 -2.63
C GLN A 102 -7.54 3.01 -2.45
N ILE A 103 -6.61 2.08 -2.37
CA ILE A 103 -5.19 2.33 -2.21
C ILE A 103 -4.37 1.22 -2.87
N ALA A 104 -3.28 1.65 -3.54
CA ALA A 104 -2.17 0.79 -3.95
C ALA A 104 -0.88 1.46 -3.45
N TYR A 105 -0.21 0.83 -2.50
CA TYR A 105 0.98 1.35 -1.85
C TYR A 105 2.22 0.60 -2.31
N VAL A 106 3.21 1.32 -2.84
CA VAL A 106 4.53 0.78 -3.20
C VAL A 106 5.53 1.04 -2.06
N PRO A 107 6.03 0.01 -1.37
CA PRO A 107 7.09 0.16 -0.38
C PRO A 107 8.36 0.74 -1.00
N LYS A 108 9.02 1.67 -0.28
CA LYS A 108 10.17 2.40 -0.83
C LYS A 108 11.35 1.49 -1.22
N GLY A 109 11.52 0.39 -0.50
CA GLY A 109 12.59 -0.58 -0.77
C GLY A 109 12.47 -1.27 -2.11
N LEU A 110 11.27 -1.32 -2.69
CA LEU A 110 11.02 -2.00 -3.96
C LEU A 110 11.19 -1.09 -5.19
N ILE A 111 11.30 0.23 -5.01
CA ILE A 111 11.28 1.18 -6.13
C ILE A 111 12.42 0.90 -7.13
N ALA A 112 13.59 0.46 -6.66
CA ALA A 112 14.70 0.10 -7.52
C ALA A 112 14.44 -1.15 -8.38
N ASP A 113 13.55 -2.03 -7.93
CA ASP A 113 13.23 -3.29 -8.62
C ASP A 113 12.02 -3.17 -9.57
N LEU A 114 11.21 -2.11 -9.44
CA LEU A 114 10.04 -1.89 -10.29
C LEU A 114 10.33 -1.84 -11.80
N PRO A 115 11.49 -1.36 -12.28
CA PRO A 115 11.84 -1.45 -13.70
C PRO A 115 11.78 -2.88 -14.25
N GLN A 116 12.09 -3.88 -13.43
CA GLN A 116 12.06 -5.29 -13.84
C GLN A 116 10.64 -5.79 -14.08
N LEU A 117 9.61 -5.27 -13.36
CA LEU A 117 8.21 -5.60 -13.58
C LEU A 117 7.71 -5.24 -14.98
N SER A 118 8.26 -4.21 -15.59
CA SER A 118 7.88 -3.76 -16.92
C SER A 118 8.76 -4.34 -18.03
N ALA A 119 9.88 -4.99 -17.69
CA ALA A 119 10.85 -5.48 -18.68
C ALA A 119 10.24 -6.56 -19.59
N PRO A 120 10.50 -6.52 -20.92
CA PRO A 120 10.09 -7.58 -21.84
C PRO A 120 10.60 -8.97 -21.44
N SER A 121 11.80 -9.03 -20.85
CA SER A 121 12.44 -10.25 -20.34
C SER A 121 12.08 -10.57 -18.87
N TYR A 122 10.92 -10.11 -18.40
CA TYR A 122 10.48 -10.35 -17.03
C TYR A 122 10.46 -11.85 -16.70
N THR A 123 11.05 -12.17 -15.56
CA THR A 123 10.87 -13.46 -14.88
C THR A 123 10.17 -13.21 -13.55
N HIS A 124 9.30 -14.13 -13.14
CA HIS A 124 8.53 -13.98 -11.89
C HIS A 124 9.44 -13.72 -10.69
N ARG A 125 9.02 -12.77 -9.85
CA ARG A 125 9.68 -12.38 -8.60
C ARG A 125 8.63 -12.04 -7.57
N TYR A 126 8.97 -12.30 -6.31
CA TYR A 126 8.20 -11.83 -5.17
C TYR A 126 8.48 -10.35 -4.91
N PHE A 127 7.46 -9.61 -4.48
CA PHE A 127 7.53 -8.20 -4.13
C PHE A 127 6.87 -7.91 -2.78
N VAL A 128 5.57 -7.65 -2.70
CA VAL A 128 4.85 -7.51 -1.44
C VAL A 128 4.16 -8.83 -1.16
N ASP A 129 4.90 -9.77 -0.59
CA ASP A 129 4.49 -11.16 -0.48
C ASP A 129 4.10 -11.54 0.96
N GLY A 130 4.26 -10.61 1.92
CA GLY A 130 3.87 -10.80 3.31
C GLY A 130 2.41 -10.46 3.56
N SER A 131 1.78 -11.20 4.47
CA SER A 131 0.42 -10.92 4.92
C SER A 131 0.39 -9.63 5.73
N PRO A 132 -0.49 -8.65 5.40
CA PRO A 132 -0.70 -7.49 6.23
C PRO A 132 -1.53 -7.84 7.46
N PHE A 133 -1.46 -7.00 8.50
CA PHE A 133 -2.40 -7.03 9.61
C PHE A 133 -2.61 -5.62 10.17
N THR A 134 -3.69 -5.41 10.91
CA THR A 134 -4.00 -4.13 11.54
C THR A 134 -4.20 -4.25 13.03
N GLY A 135 -3.98 -3.13 13.72
CA GLY A 135 -4.31 -2.98 15.13
C GLY A 135 -4.70 -1.54 15.45
N ASP A 136 -5.54 -1.37 16.46
CA ASP A 136 -5.85 -0.06 17.00
C ASP A 136 -4.83 0.31 18.07
N LEU A 137 -4.22 1.49 17.94
CA LEU A 137 -3.17 1.98 18.84
C LEU A 137 -3.52 3.35 19.37
N LYS A 138 -3.19 3.57 20.64
CA LYS A 138 -3.20 4.90 21.24
C LYS A 138 -1.87 5.60 20.92
N VAL A 139 -1.91 6.61 20.07
CA VAL A 139 -0.73 7.35 19.60
C VAL A 139 -0.58 8.72 20.25
N GLY A 140 -1.66 9.26 20.80
CA GLY A 140 -1.68 10.52 21.54
C GLY A 140 -1.61 10.31 23.05
N ALA A 141 -1.18 11.35 23.79
CA ALA A 141 -1.10 11.35 25.25
C ALA A 141 -2.46 11.64 25.91
N GLY A 142 -3.42 12.17 25.16
CA GLY A 142 -4.76 12.55 25.67
C GLY A 142 -5.70 11.36 25.86
N ASN A 143 -6.98 11.67 26.09
CA ASN A 143 -8.03 10.69 26.33
C ASN A 143 -9.19 10.85 25.32
N ALA A 144 -8.91 11.43 24.15
CA ALA A 144 -9.89 11.67 23.11
C ALA A 144 -9.86 10.56 22.03
N ALA A 145 -10.90 10.49 21.22
CA ALA A 145 -10.93 9.65 20.03
C ALA A 145 -9.74 9.95 19.08
N ALA A 146 -9.36 11.22 18.97
CA ALA A 146 -8.26 11.69 18.12
C ALA A 146 -6.87 11.18 18.54
N ASP A 147 -6.74 10.60 19.74
CA ASP A 147 -5.50 9.98 20.22
C ASP A 147 -5.32 8.53 19.74
N TRP A 148 -6.31 7.99 19.05
CA TRP A 148 -6.29 6.61 18.56
C TRP A 148 -6.18 6.55 17.05
N ARG A 149 -5.51 5.51 16.56
CA ARG A 149 -5.37 5.19 15.13
C ARG A 149 -5.51 3.69 14.91
N THR A 150 -5.97 3.34 13.71
CA THR A 150 -5.82 1.98 13.18
C THR A 150 -4.60 1.97 12.26
N TYR A 151 -3.54 1.25 12.63
CA TYR A 151 -2.35 1.08 11.81
C TYR A 151 -2.35 -0.27 11.14
N LEU A 152 -1.95 -0.28 9.88
CA LEU A 152 -1.65 -1.48 9.11
C LEU A 152 -0.14 -1.68 9.07
N VAL A 153 0.32 -2.88 9.41
CA VAL A 153 1.70 -3.32 9.22
C VAL A 153 1.74 -4.29 8.05
N GLY A 154 2.65 -4.05 7.11
CA GLY A 154 2.93 -4.94 6.00
C GLY A 154 4.40 -5.27 5.90
N THR A 155 4.71 -6.42 5.32
CA THR A 155 6.06 -6.93 5.13
C THR A 155 6.27 -7.35 3.69
N LEU A 156 7.54 -7.51 3.28
CA LEU A 156 7.87 -7.95 1.94
C LEU A 156 8.02 -9.48 1.83
N ALA A 157 8.20 -10.17 2.95
CA ALA A 157 8.48 -11.63 3.00
C ALA A 157 9.53 -12.05 1.96
N ALA A 158 9.19 -12.91 0.99
CA ALA A 158 10.12 -13.35 -0.04
C ALA A 158 10.53 -12.23 -1.02
N GLY A 159 9.81 -11.11 -1.06
CA GLY A 159 10.10 -9.97 -1.95
C GLY A 159 11.17 -9.01 -1.44
N GLY A 160 11.58 -9.11 -0.17
CA GLY A 160 12.56 -8.20 0.39
C GLY A 160 12.66 -8.26 1.91
N LYS A 161 13.25 -7.23 2.50
CA LYS A 161 13.49 -7.14 3.95
C LYS A 161 12.71 -6.00 4.56
N GLY A 162 12.38 -6.14 5.85
CA GLY A 162 11.78 -5.07 6.62
C GLY A 162 10.26 -4.99 6.52
N TYR A 163 9.72 -3.87 6.96
CA TYR A 163 8.29 -3.64 7.11
C TYR A 163 7.92 -2.18 6.84
N PHE A 164 6.64 -1.96 6.63
CA PHE A 164 6.05 -0.62 6.53
C PHE A 164 4.80 -0.53 7.41
N VAL A 165 4.46 0.69 7.81
CA VAL A 165 3.29 0.99 8.64
C VAL A 165 2.50 2.11 7.97
N LEU A 166 1.21 1.86 7.74
CA LEU A 166 0.29 2.82 7.16
C LEU A 166 -0.81 3.20 8.17
N ASP A 167 -1.20 4.46 8.19
CA ASP A 167 -2.38 4.90 8.91
C ASP A 167 -3.64 4.62 8.04
N VAL A 168 -4.38 3.59 8.42
CA VAL A 168 -5.60 3.19 7.72
C VAL A 168 -6.87 3.53 8.51
N THR A 169 -6.77 4.51 9.39
CA THR A 169 -7.89 4.94 10.27
C THR A 169 -9.10 5.40 9.47
N GLN A 170 -8.87 6.14 8.38
CA GLN A 170 -9.93 6.83 7.63
C GLN A 170 -9.92 6.49 6.13
N PRO A 171 -10.33 5.28 5.73
CA PRO A 171 -10.46 4.91 4.31
C PRO A 171 -11.67 5.55 3.61
N GLY A 172 -12.50 6.29 4.33
CA GLY A 172 -13.83 6.74 3.98
C GLY A 172 -14.88 6.07 4.84
N ASN A 173 -16.14 6.22 4.48
CA ASN A 173 -17.25 5.55 5.17
C ASN A 173 -18.20 4.82 4.19
N LYS A 174 -19.06 3.96 4.74
CA LYS A 174 -20.03 3.15 3.98
C LYS A 174 -21.01 4.02 3.19
N SER A 175 -21.37 5.18 3.71
CA SER A 175 -22.31 6.12 3.07
C SER A 175 -21.65 6.98 1.99
N GLY A 176 -20.32 6.98 1.86
CA GLY A 176 -19.57 7.83 0.94
C GLY A 176 -19.48 9.31 1.37
N ALA A 177 -20.01 9.66 2.55
CA ALA A 177 -20.06 11.05 3.02
C ALA A 177 -18.73 11.55 3.60
N ALA A 178 -17.88 10.65 4.15
CA ALA A 178 -16.58 11.03 4.69
C ALA A 178 -15.46 10.88 3.65
N SER A 179 -14.59 11.88 3.57
CA SER A 179 -13.43 11.86 2.68
C SER A 179 -12.42 10.81 3.14
N SER A 180 -11.91 10.04 2.19
CA SER A 180 -10.80 9.13 2.42
C SER A 180 -9.48 9.87 2.60
N THR A 181 -8.61 9.39 3.51
CA THR A 181 -7.22 9.85 3.62
C THR A 181 -6.29 9.18 2.62
N PHE A 182 -6.78 8.23 1.82
CA PHE A 182 -5.99 7.48 0.82
C PHE A 182 -5.69 8.27 -0.46
N ALA A 183 -5.74 9.58 -0.41
CA ALA A 183 -5.35 10.41 -1.55
C ALA A 183 -3.83 10.54 -1.65
N THR A 184 -3.31 10.60 -2.88
CA THR A 184 -1.87 10.80 -3.15
C THR A 184 -1.32 12.07 -2.46
N GLY A 185 -2.17 13.08 -2.23
CA GLY A 185 -1.82 14.28 -1.49
C GLY A 185 -1.44 14.04 -0.03
N ASN A 186 -1.96 12.99 0.56
CA ASN A 186 -1.83 12.64 1.98
C ASN A 186 -0.72 11.61 2.26
N ALA A 187 0.13 11.29 1.30
CA ALA A 187 1.15 10.25 1.45
C ALA A 187 2.07 10.47 2.67
N ALA A 188 2.35 11.72 3.03
CA ALA A 188 3.18 12.04 4.20
C ALA A 188 2.52 11.71 5.54
N THR A 189 1.20 11.69 5.61
CA THR A 189 0.43 11.31 6.82
C THR A 189 -0.01 9.86 6.80
N LEU A 190 -0.22 9.30 5.60
CA LEU A 190 -0.58 7.91 5.41
C LEU A 190 0.58 6.97 5.77
N VAL A 191 1.80 7.29 5.33
CA VAL A 191 2.98 6.45 5.58
C VAL A 191 3.61 6.86 6.92
N VAL A 192 3.27 6.13 7.97
CA VAL A 192 3.81 6.34 9.32
C VAL A 192 5.28 5.96 9.37
N LEU A 193 5.62 4.82 8.76
CA LEU A 193 6.98 4.30 8.73
C LEU A 193 7.15 3.41 7.49
N ASP A 194 8.33 3.49 6.87
CA ASP A 194 8.77 2.53 5.86
C ASP A 194 10.25 2.22 6.09
N ARG A 195 10.54 0.99 6.50
CA ARG A 195 11.87 0.42 6.75
C ARG A 195 12.15 -0.75 5.80
N THR A 196 11.50 -0.73 4.63
CA THR A 196 11.71 -1.79 3.64
C THR A 196 13.00 -1.58 2.86
N LEU A 197 13.61 -2.71 2.50
CA LEU A 197 14.77 -2.83 1.62
C LEU A 197 14.48 -3.94 0.61
N ASN A 198 15.02 -3.85 -0.60
CA ASN A 198 14.92 -4.95 -1.55
C ASN A 198 15.72 -6.18 -1.09
N ALA A 199 15.49 -7.32 -1.75
CA ALA A 199 16.08 -8.59 -1.35
C ALA A 199 17.62 -8.58 -1.36
N SER A 200 18.24 -7.82 -2.28
CA SER A 200 19.70 -7.73 -2.45
C SER A 200 20.37 -6.70 -1.54
N ALA A 201 19.61 -5.82 -0.88
CA ALA A 201 20.19 -4.80 -0.03
C ALA A 201 20.88 -5.39 1.20
N ALA A 202 22.04 -4.88 1.57
CA ALA A 202 22.68 -5.17 2.84
C ALA A 202 21.82 -4.61 4.00
N VAL A 203 21.71 -5.35 5.08
CA VAL A 203 21.13 -4.86 6.33
C VAL A 203 22.27 -4.24 7.12
N ALA A 204 22.20 -2.93 7.37
CA ALA A 204 23.15 -2.22 8.19
C ALA A 204 22.90 -2.48 9.68
#